data_4ae0452813ebe9c2743f3dee422d6ac4
#
_entry.id   4ae0452813ebe9c2743f3dee422d6ac4
#
_cell.length_a   1.000
_cell.length_b   1.000
_cell.length_c   1.000
_cell.angle_alpha   90.00
_cell.angle_beta   90.00
_cell.angle_gamma   90.00
#
_symmetry.space_group_name_H-M   'P 1'
#
loop_
_entity.id
_entity.type
_entity.pdbx_description
1 polymer ?
#
loop_
_entity_poly.entity_id
_entity_poly.type
_entity_poly.pdbx_seq_one_letter_code
_entity_poly.pdbx_strand_id
1 'polypeptide(L)'
;PGIVDGAKIVLSYATAAAAGAVTLRESLKALRTTGALPFAGRTVVTTGLVFTFFQPLPHFPVGVSEVHFILGSTLFLLFGAAPAALGLALGLLVQGLFFAPFDLPQYGMNVTTLLVPLFALQMLARRIIAPDTAYVDLRYGQALALSTAYQAGVVAWVGFWAFYGQGFGAANIAAVASFGAAYMMVVLIEPLADLAVLAAAKSLRDLTGTRLFEQRLHRAA
;
A
#
# COMPACT_ATOMS: atom_id res chain seq x y z
N PRO A 1 0.76 14.59 8.06
CA PRO A 1 2.15 14.83 8.43
C PRO A 1 2.55 16.30 8.56
N GLY A 2 2.02 16.99 9.55
CA GLY A 2 2.42 18.33 9.94
C GLY A 2 1.88 19.46 9.07
N ILE A 3 2.36 20.69 9.33
CA ILE A 3 1.94 21.89 8.62
C ILE A 3 2.39 21.81 7.16
N VAL A 4 1.46 22.13 6.25
CA VAL A 4 1.69 22.10 4.80
C VAL A 4 1.98 23.52 4.35
N ASP A 5 3.22 23.82 4.03
CA ASP A 5 3.63 25.09 3.40
C ASP A 5 3.72 24.96 1.86
N GLY A 6 3.97 26.09 1.17
CA GLY A 6 3.99 26.14 -0.27
C GLY A 6 5.04 25.22 -0.92
N ALA A 7 6.25 25.15 -0.37
CA ALA A 7 7.32 24.28 -0.88
C ALA A 7 7.00 22.82 -0.68
N LYS A 8 6.47 22.45 0.48
CA LYS A 8 6.05 21.10 0.82
C LYS A 8 4.91 20.63 -0.08
N ILE A 9 3.92 21.50 -0.35
CA ILE A 9 2.83 21.21 -1.30
C ILE A 9 3.38 20.96 -2.70
N VAL A 10 4.24 21.83 -3.22
CA VAL A 10 4.83 21.66 -4.57
C VAL A 10 5.58 20.35 -4.69
N LEU A 11 6.39 20.00 -3.68
CA LEU A 11 7.11 18.72 -3.66
C LEU A 11 6.14 17.54 -3.57
N SER A 12 5.05 17.67 -2.80
CA SER A 12 4.03 16.62 -2.69
C SER A 12 3.34 16.36 -4.03
N TYR A 13 3.01 17.40 -4.78
CA TYR A 13 2.43 17.26 -6.12
C TYR A 13 3.42 16.69 -7.13
N ALA A 14 4.69 17.09 -7.07
CA ALA A 14 5.73 16.53 -7.94
C ALA A 14 5.93 15.03 -7.70
N THR A 15 6.03 14.62 -6.45
CA THR A 15 6.15 13.19 -6.07
C THR A 15 4.87 12.40 -6.39
N ALA A 16 3.69 12.99 -6.18
CA ALA A 16 2.41 12.40 -6.56
C ALA A 16 2.29 12.23 -8.07
N ALA A 17 2.74 13.21 -8.86
CA ALA A 17 2.77 13.11 -10.32
C ALA A 17 3.69 11.99 -10.80
N ALA A 18 4.87 11.83 -10.18
CA ALA A 18 5.79 10.74 -10.48
C ALA A 18 5.17 9.36 -10.13
N ALA A 19 4.57 9.23 -8.96
CA ALA A 19 3.87 8.02 -8.56
C ALA A 19 2.67 7.74 -9.47
N GLY A 20 1.94 8.78 -9.89
CA GLY A 20 0.85 8.69 -10.86
C GLY A 20 1.32 8.21 -12.23
N ALA A 21 2.47 8.66 -12.70
CA ALA A 21 3.06 8.20 -13.95
C ALA A 21 3.43 6.71 -13.91
N VAL A 22 4.01 6.25 -12.80
CA VAL A 22 4.30 4.82 -12.59
C VAL A 22 3.01 4.01 -12.53
N THR A 23 2.00 4.51 -11.82
CA THR A 23 0.66 3.88 -11.74
C THR A 23 0.02 3.76 -13.13
N LEU A 24 0.09 4.82 -13.94
CA LEU A 24 -0.42 4.80 -15.32
C LEU A 24 0.31 3.75 -16.16
N ARG A 25 1.63 3.71 -16.09
CA ARG A 25 2.44 2.72 -16.82
C ARG A 25 2.06 1.28 -16.44
N GLU A 26 1.97 0.99 -15.16
CA GLU A 26 1.58 -0.33 -14.66
C GLU A 26 0.13 -0.67 -15.02
N SER A 27 -0.75 0.33 -14.99
CA SER A 27 -2.16 0.17 -15.41
C SER A 27 -2.29 -0.16 -16.89
N LEU A 28 -1.57 0.52 -17.76
CA LEU A 28 -1.56 0.23 -19.20
C LEU A 28 -1.03 -1.18 -19.48
N LYS A 29 0.01 -1.59 -18.76
CA LYS A 29 0.54 -2.95 -18.84
C LYS A 29 -0.49 -3.98 -18.40
N ALA A 30 -1.15 -3.76 -17.27
CA ALA A 30 -2.18 -4.64 -16.73
C ALA A 30 -3.40 -4.74 -17.67
N LEU A 31 -3.84 -3.64 -18.27
CA LEU A 31 -4.91 -3.63 -19.27
C LEU A 31 -4.60 -4.51 -20.48
N ARG A 32 -3.34 -4.49 -20.94
CA ARG A 32 -2.90 -5.32 -22.08
C ARG A 32 -2.82 -6.79 -21.74
N THR A 33 -2.44 -7.14 -20.52
CA THR A 33 -2.22 -8.54 -20.10
C THR A 33 -3.47 -9.19 -19.51
N THR A 34 -4.29 -8.43 -18.80
CA THR A 34 -5.45 -8.95 -18.04
C THR A 34 -6.78 -8.66 -18.75
N GLY A 35 -6.85 -7.59 -19.53
CA GLY A 35 -8.08 -7.08 -20.13
C GLY A 35 -8.79 -6.04 -19.25
N ALA A 36 -9.67 -5.25 -19.88
CA ALA A 36 -10.31 -4.10 -19.24
C ALA A 36 -11.28 -4.49 -18.12
N LEU A 37 -12.11 -5.49 -18.32
CA LEU A 37 -13.14 -5.88 -17.35
C LEU A 37 -12.55 -6.49 -16.06
N PRO A 38 -11.64 -7.46 -16.12
CA PRO A 38 -10.98 -7.95 -14.91
C PRO A 38 -10.15 -6.87 -14.20
N PHE A 39 -9.48 -6.00 -14.94
CA PHE A 39 -8.74 -4.88 -14.36
C PHE A 39 -9.66 -3.92 -13.60
N ALA A 40 -10.79 -3.53 -14.19
CA ALA A 40 -11.79 -2.68 -13.53
C ALA A 40 -12.37 -3.37 -12.29
N GLY A 41 -12.70 -4.65 -12.36
CA GLY A 41 -13.19 -5.43 -11.23
C GLY A 41 -12.21 -5.49 -10.07
N ARG A 42 -10.93 -5.76 -10.35
CA ARG A 42 -9.85 -5.73 -9.35
C ARG A 42 -9.71 -4.35 -8.71
N THR A 43 -9.76 -3.29 -9.51
CA THR A 43 -9.64 -1.91 -9.03
C THR A 43 -10.81 -1.52 -8.14
N VAL A 44 -12.04 -1.88 -8.49
CA VAL A 44 -13.21 -1.63 -7.65
C VAL A 44 -13.10 -2.37 -6.31
N VAL A 45 -12.71 -3.64 -6.33
CA VAL A 45 -12.56 -4.44 -5.10
C VAL A 45 -11.45 -3.87 -4.22
N THR A 46 -10.29 -3.54 -4.78
CA THR A 46 -9.19 -2.96 -4.01
C THR A 46 -9.55 -1.60 -3.43
N THR A 47 -10.26 -0.76 -4.18
CA THR A 47 -10.76 0.54 -3.68
C THR A 47 -11.68 0.36 -2.47
N GLY A 48 -12.62 -0.58 -2.54
CA GLY A 48 -13.51 -0.90 -1.43
C GLY A 48 -12.78 -1.43 -0.20
N LEU A 49 -11.80 -2.32 -0.39
CA LEU A 49 -10.97 -2.84 0.69
C LEU A 49 -10.13 -1.75 1.35
N VAL A 50 -9.50 -0.89 0.57
CA VAL A 50 -8.69 0.23 1.08
C VAL A 50 -9.55 1.22 1.85
N PHE A 51 -10.70 1.59 1.32
CA PHE A 51 -11.67 2.42 2.07
C PHE A 51 -12.01 1.78 3.42
N THR A 52 -12.24 0.47 3.46
CA THR A 52 -12.49 -0.28 4.69
C THR A 52 -11.30 -0.18 5.67
N PHE A 53 -10.08 -0.25 5.18
CA PHE A 53 -8.88 -0.12 6.03
C PHE A 53 -8.74 1.28 6.65
N PHE A 54 -9.12 2.32 5.92
CA PHE A 54 -8.97 3.69 6.38
C PHE A 54 -10.14 4.22 7.22
N GLN A 55 -11.37 3.79 6.95
CA GLN A 55 -12.56 4.37 7.58
C GLN A 55 -13.20 3.46 8.63
N PRO A 56 -13.71 2.26 8.30
CA PRO A 56 -14.39 1.43 9.30
C PRO A 56 -13.46 0.78 10.33
N LEU A 57 -12.22 0.40 9.92
CA LEU A 57 -11.29 -0.24 10.83
C LEU A 57 -10.69 0.75 11.84
N PRO A 58 -10.35 0.29 13.05
CA PRO A 58 -9.72 1.13 14.05
C PRO A 58 -8.42 1.77 13.54
N HIS A 59 -8.27 3.06 13.77
CA HIS A 59 -7.06 3.81 13.48
C HIS A 59 -6.79 4.78 14.62
N PHE A 60 -5.54 5.07 14.90
CA PHE A 60 -5.13 5.85 16.05
C PHE A 60 -4.04 6.85 15.67
N PRO A 61 -4.14 8.12 16.11
CA PRO A 61 -3.06 9.07 15.96
C PRO A 61 -1.88 8.67 16.85
N VAL A 62 -0.69 8.58 16.27
CA VAL A 62 0.56 8.30 16.98
C VAL A 62 1.67 9.20 16.43
N GLY A 63 2.21 10.06 17.27
CA GLY A 63 3.32 10.92 16.89
C GLY A 63 2.95 11.86 15.74
N VAL A 64 3.51 11.64 14.56
CA VAL A 64 3.40 12.55 13.41
C VAL A 64 2.28 12.21 12.44
N SER A 65 1.59 11.08 12.61
CA SER A 65 0.52 10.66 11.71
C SER A 65 -0.40 9.63 12.37
N GLU A 66 -1.41 9.17 11.64
CA GLU A 66 -2.29 8.10 12.10
C GLU A 66 -1.76 6.73 11.68
N VAL A 67 -1.94 5.74 12.55
CA VAL A 67 -1.64 4.33 12.27
C VAL A 67 -2.91 3.67 11.76
N HIS A 68 -2.84 3.18 10.51
CA HIS A 68 -3.89 2.41 9.87
C HIS A 68 -3.44 0.98 9.62
N PHE A 69 -4.38 0.04 9.65
CA PHE A 69 -4.13 -1.35 9.28
C PHE A 69 -4.19 -1.47 7.75
N ILE A 70 -3.06 -1.17 7.10
CA ILE A 70 -2.94 -1.20 5.64
C ILE A 70 -2.32 -2.54 5.24
N LEU A 71 -3.07 -3.39 4.57
CA LEU A 71 -2.59 -4.67 4.06
C LEU A 71 -2.02 -4.52 2.64
N GLY A 72 -0.99 -3.68 2.50
CA GLY A 72 -0.40 -3.36 1.19
C GLY A 72 0.19 -4.55 0.46
N SER A 73 0.93 -5.40 1.15
CA SER A 73 1.47 -6.64 0.58
C SER A 73 0.37 -7.62 0.20
N THR A 74 -0.67 -7.75 1.02
CA THR A 74 -1.85 -8.58 0.71
C THR A 74 -2.54 -8.12 -0.58
N LEU A 75 -2.79 -6.82 -0.72
CA LEU A 75 -3.40 -6.26 -1.93
C LEU A 75 -2.55 -6.53 -3.17
N PHE A 76 -1.23 -6.37 -3.05
CA PHE A 76 -0.30 -6.67 -4.13
C PHE A 76 -0.36 -8.14 -4.57
N LEU A 77 -0.32 -9.06 -3.61
CA LEU A 77 -0.32 -10.49 -3.89
C LEU A 77 -1.64 -10.99 -4.49
N LEU A 78 -2.77 -10.44 -4.03
CA LEU A 78 -4.10 -10.86 -4.50
C LEU A 78 -4.49 -10.25 -5.83
N PHE A 79 -4.16 -8.98 -6.06
CA PHE A 79 -4.73 -8.20 -7.17
C PHE A 79 -3.70 -7.66 -8.16
N GLY A 80 -2.42 -7.68 -7.81
CA GLY A 80 -1.35 -7.11 -8.61
C GLY A 80 -1.07 -5.64 -8.29
N ALA A 81 0.05 -5.12 -8.80
CA ALA A 81 0.54 -3.78 -8.48
C ALA A 81 -0.39 -2.66 -8.94
N ALA A 82 -0.90 -2.71 -10.17
CA ALA A 82 -1.72 -1.62 -10.72
C ALA A 82 -3.09 -1.50 -10.04
N PRO A 83 -3.89 -2.57 -9.87
CA PRO A 83 -5.14 -2.49 -9.11
C PRO A 83 -4.90 -2.11 -7.65
N ALA A 84 -3.83 -2.60 -7.02
CA ALA A 84 -3.47 -2.21 -5.65
C ALA A 84 -3.14 -0.71 -5.56
N ALA A 85 -2.35 -0.17 -6.49
CA ALA A 85 -2.02 1.26 -6.54
C ALA A 85 -3.26 2.14 -6.75
N LEU A 86 -4.09 1.80 -7.72
CA LEU A 86 -5.34 2.52 -7.98
C LEU A 86 -6.30 2.41 -6.80
N GLY A 87 -6.43 1.23 -6.19
CA GLY A 87 -7.24 1.01 -5.02
C GLY A 87 -6.81 1.86 -3.83
N LEU A 88 -5.50 1.93 -3.56
CA LEU A 88 -4.93 2.79 -2.52
C LEU A 88 -5.21 4.27 -2.79
N ALA A 89 -4.98 4.73 -4.00
CA ALA A 89 -5.22 6.13 -4.37
C ALA A 89 -6.70 6.51 -4.33
N LEU A 90 -7.57 5.70 -4.91
CA LEU A 90 -9.01 5.95 -4.98
C LEU A 90 -9.70 5.75 -3.64
N GLY A 91 -9.32 4.73 -2.87
CA GLY A 91 -9.85 4.49 -1.53
C GLY A 91 -9.54 5.64 -0.57
N LEU A 92 -8.30 6.13 -0.62
CA LEU A 92 -7.88 7.30 0.15
C LEU A 92 -8.61 8.57 -0.31
N LEU A 93 -8.83 8.74 -1.63
CA LEU A 93 -9.57 9.87 -2.17
C LEU A 93 -11.02 9.87 -1.73
N VAL A 94 -11.71 8.73 -1.81
CA VAL A 94 -13.09 8.58 -1.35
C VAL A 94 -13.20 8.89 0.14
N GLN A 95 -12.29 8.37 0.95
CA GLN A 95 -12.25 8.66 2.37
C GLN A 95 -12.05 10.17 2.64
N GLY A 96 -11.13 10.81 1.92
CA GLY A 96 -10.88 12.25 2.04
C GLY A 96 -12.07 13.10 1.61
N LEU A 97 -12.71 12.78 0.49
CA LEU A 97 -13.83 13.57 -0.04
C LEU A 97 -15.08 13.53 0.85
N PHE A 98 -15.39 12.37 1.42
CA PHE A 98 -16.67 12.15 2.11
C PHE A 98 -16.57 12.09 3.63
N PHE A 99 -15.42 11.77 4.19
CA PHE A 99 -15.26 11.52 5.62
C PHE A 99 -14.17 12.37 6.30
N ALA A 100 -13.14 12.76 5.58
CA ALA A 100 -12.02 13.52 6.12
C ALA A 100 -11.54 14.62 5.16
N PRO A 101 -12.39 15.61 4.81
CA PRO A 101 -12.02 16.65 3.85
C PRO A 101 -10.85 17.53 4.32
N PHE A 102 -10.56 17.57 5.61
CA PHE A 102 -9.39 18.25 6.16
C PHE A 102 -8.06 17.59 5.77
N ASP A 103 -8.06 16.34 5.32
CA ASP A 103 -6.87 15.63 4.84
C ASP A 103 -6.58 15.89 3.35
N LEU A 104 -7.52 16.44 2.59
CA LEU A 104 -7.37 16.66 1.16
C LEU A 104 -6.17 17.54 0.78
N PRO A 105 -5.82 18.61 1.51
CA PRO A 105 -4.61 19.38 1.22
C PRO A 105 -3.32 18.56 1.30
N GLN A 106 -3.33 17.47 2.05
CA GLN A 106 -2.21 16.55 2.25
C GLN A 106 -2.31 15.30 1.36
N TYR A 107 -3.27 15.24 0.46
CA TYR A 107 -3.52 14.05 -0.38
C TYR A 107 -2.26 13.61 -1.15
N GLY A 108 -1.50 14.54 -1.73
CA GLY A 108 -0.27 14.22 -2.44
C GLY A 108 0.78 13.54 -1.56
N MET A 109 0.93 13.97 -0.31
CA MET A 109 1.81 13.33 0.67
C MET A 109 1.28 11.96 1.09
N ASN A 110 0.00 11.88 1.39
CA ASN A 110 -0.64 10.66 1.89
C ASN A 110 -0.67 9.57 0.82
N VAL A 111 -1.03 9.90 -0.42
CA VAL A 111 -1.07 8.92 -1.52
C VAL A 111 0.32 8.38 -1.86
N THR A 112 1.34 9.23 -1.88
CA THR A 112 2.72 8.78 -2.12
C THR A 112 3.27 7.92 -1.00
N THR A 113 2.84 8.16 0.24
CA THR A 113 3.15 7.30 1.40
C THR A 113 2.69 5.86 1.18
N LEU A 114 1.62 5.66 0.42
CA LEU A 114 1.08 4.33 0.10
C LEU A 114 1.69 3.75 -1.19
N LEU A 115 1.86 4.58 -2.22
CA LEU A 115 2.28 4.12 -3.56
C LEU A 115 3.77 3.89 -3.68
N VAL A 116 4.61 4.75 -3.10
CA VAL A 116 6.07 4.60 -3.17
C VAL A 116 6.53 3.29 -2.52
N PRO A 117 6.08 2.94 -1.30
CA PRO A 117 6.39 1.63 -0.72
C PRO A 117 5.83 0.46 -1.53
N LEU A 118 4.67 0.62 -2.17
CA LEU A 118 4.07 -0.43 -3.01
C LEU A 118 4.97 -0.77 -4.21
N PHE A 119 5.49 0.24 -4.90
CA PHE A 119 6.38 0.02 -6.04
C PHE A 119 7.74 -0.51 -5.62
N ALA A 120 8.26 -0.07 -4.47
CA ALA A 120 9.45 -0.67 -3.86
C ALA A 120 9.21 -2.15 -3.50
N LEU A 121 8.05 -2.46 -2.95
CA LEU A 121 7.60 -3.84 -2.68
C LEU A 121 7.56 -4.70 -3.94
N GLN A 122 7.04 -4.17 -5.04
CA GLN A 122 7.01 -4.87 -6.33
C GLN A 122 8.41 -5.23 -6.82
N MET A 123 9.36 -4.30 -6.68
CA MET A 123 10.77 -4.55 -7.03
C MET A 123 11.40 -5.61 -6.13
N LEU A 124 11.13 -5.56 -4.83
CA LEU A 124 11.61 -6.55 -3.87
C LEU A 124 11.02 -7.93 -4.15
N ALA A 125 9.74 -8.01 -4.42
CA ALA A 125 9.05 -9.27 -4.73
C ALA A 125 9.71 -10.01 -5.89
N ARG A 126 10.12 -9.28 -6.94
CA ARG A 126 10.84 -9.85 -8.08
C ARG A 126 12.19 -10.46 -7.72
N ARG A 127 12.80 -10.00 -6.61
CA ARG A 127 14.11 -10.47 -6.16
C ARG A 127 14.02 -11.64 -5.18
N ILE A 128 13.01 -11.66 -4.33
CA ILE A 128 12.90 -12.66 -3.25
C ILE A 128 11.95 -13.80 -3.56
N ILE A 129 11.08 -13.66 -4.55
CA ILE A 129 10.15 -14.70 -4.99
C ILE A 129 10.66 -15.26 -6.31
N ALA A 130 11.04 -16.54 -6.30
CA ALA A 130 11.50 -17.23 -7.50
C ALA A 130 10.40 -17.23 -8.58
N PRO A 131 10.76 -17.14 -9.88
CA PRO A 131 9.78 -17.11 -10.97
C PRO A 131 8.85 -18.32 -11.01
N ASP A 132 9.31 -19.46 -10.53
CA ASP A 132 8.56 -20.73 -10.48
C ASP A 132 7.66 -20.88 -9.24
N THR A 133 7.54 -19.84 -8.44
CA THR A 133 6.75 -19.86 -7.20
C THR A 133 5.44 -19.11 -7.37
N ALA A 134 4.30 -19.79 -7.20
CA ALA A 134 3.00 -19.16 -7.07
C ALA A 134 2.87 -18.47 -5.69
N TYR A 135 2.09 -17.40 -5.61
CA TYR A 135 1.97 -16.64 -4.36
C TYR A 135 1.33 -17.44 -3.21
N VAL A 136 0.43 -18.39 -3.52
CA VAL A 136 -0.14 -19.28 -2.51
C VAL A 136 0.89 -20.23 -1.88
N ASP A 137 2.07 -20.37 -2.47
CA ASP A 137 3.16 -21.21 -1.98
C ASP A 137 4.28 -20.41 -1.28
N LEU A 138 4.06 -19.13 -1.01
CA LEU A 138 5.01 -18.30 -0.28
C LEU A 138 5.24 -18.83 1.14
N ARG A 139 6.49 -18.77 1.57
CA ARG A 139 6.89 -19.09 2.94
C ARG A 139 6.67 -17.88 3.85
N TYR A 140 6.51 -18.14 5.15
CA TYR A 140 6.35 -17.08 6.16
C TYR A 140 7.45 -16.02 6.08
N GLY A 141 8.72 -16.44 5.94
CA GLY A 141 9.85 -15.49 5.82
C GLY A 141 9.74 -14.55 4.62
N GLN A 142 9.21 -15.03 3.49
CA GLN A 142 8.97 -14.19 2.31
C GLN A 142 7.82 -13.21 2.56
N ALA A 143 6.72 -13.67 3.13
CA ALA A 143 5.60 -12.79 3.50
C ALA A 143 6.03 -11.74 4.55
N LEU A 144 6.84 -12.14 5.53
CA LEU A 144 7.42 -11.23 6.53
C LEU A 144 8.31 -10.17 5.87
N ALA A 145 9.15 -10.55 4.92
CA ALA A 145 10.03 -9.62 4.21
C ALA A 145 9.22 -8.59 3.41
N LEU A 146 8.17 -9.01 2.72
CA LEU A 146 7.29 -8.12 1.96
C LEU A 146 6.53 -7.16 2.87
N SER A 147 5.92 -7.66 3.93
CA SER A 147 5.20 -6.83 4.91
C SER A 147 6.14 -5.82 5.58
N THR A 148 7.30 -6.26 6.03
CA THR A 148 8.30 -5.40 6.65
C THR A 148 8.76 -4.30 5.69
N ALA A 149 9.03 -4.63 4.44
CA ALA A 149 9.44 -3.66 3.43
C ALA A 149 8.36 -2.61 3.16
N TYR A 150 7.10 -3.04 3.06
CA TYR A 150 6.00 -2.11 2.84
C TYR A 150 5.83 -1.15 4.03
N GLN A 151 5.74 -1.65 5.24
CA GLN A 151 5.53 -0.84 6.44
C GLN A 151 6.74 0.04 6.75
N ALA A 152 7.95 -0.46 6.59
CA ALA A 152 9.16 0.35 6.71
C ALA A 152 9.22 1.48 5.66
N GLY A 153 8.76 1.22 4.45
CA GLY A 153 8.61 2.23 3.40
C GLY A 153 7.59 3.32 3.77
N VAL A 154 6.45 2.94 4.34
CA VAL A 154 5.45 3.89 4.87
C VAL A 154 6.07 4.77 5.95
N VAL A 155 6.72 4.18 6.93
CA VAL A 155 7.39 4.90 8.02
C VAL A 155 8.45 5.85 7.50
N ALA A 156 9.30 5.39 6.58
CA ALA A 156 10.37 6.20 5.98
C ALA A 156 9.80 7.41 5.23
N TRP A 157 8.73 7.22 4.48
CA TRP A 157 8.12 8.31 3.71
C TRP A 157 7.39 9.32 4.59
N VAL A 158 6.66 8.88 5.61
CA VAL A 158 6.07 9.76 6.63
C VAL A 158 7.18 10.50 7.39
N GLY A 159 8.24 9.82 7.76
CA GLY A 159 9.41 10.42 8.41
C GLY A 159 10.05 11.51 7.54
N PHE A 160 10.20 11.25 6.25
CA PHE A 160 10.69 12.26 5.30
C PHE A 160 9.83 13.54 5.32
N TRP A 161 8.52 13.42 5.24
CA TRP A 161 7.64 14.59 5.28
C TRP A 161 7.67 15.31 6.63
N ALA A 162 7.73 14.56 7.73
CA ALA A 162 7.81 15.14 9.07
C ALA A 162 9.12 15.92 9.29
N PHE A 163 10.26 15.37 8.87
CA PHE A 163 11.55 16.04 8.98
C PHE A 163 11.67 17.23 8.04
N TYR A 164 11.16 17.09 6.83
CA TYR A 164 11.12 18.19 5.86
C TYR A 164 10.32 19.38 6.39
N GLY A 165 9.15 19.11 7.02
CA GLY A 165 8.27 20.18 7.52
C GLY A 165 8.66 20.76 8.88
N GLN A 166 9.20 19.94 9.79
CA GLN A 166 9.42 20.31 11.21
C GLN A 166 10.88 20.19 11.67
N GLY A 167 11.77 19.73 10.78
CA GLY A 167 13.21 19.60 11.09
C GLY A 167 13.55 18.43 12.01
N PHE A 168 14.82 18.42 12.48
CA PHE A 168 15.41 17.33 13.26
C PHE A 168 15.47 17.61 14.75
N GLY A 169 14.57 18.43 15.29
CA GLY A 169 14.49 18.67 16.74
C GLY A 169 14.13 17.39 17.51
N ALA A 170 14.55 17.32 18.77
CA ALA A 170 14.36 16.13 19.60
C ALA A 170 12.89 15.69 19.71
N ALA A 171 11.96 16.65 19.82
CA ALA A 171 10.53 16.36 19.90
C ALA A 171 10.00 15.72 18.61
N ASN A 172 10.43 16.21 17.43
CA ASN A 172 10.00 15.66 16.15
C ASN A 172 10.63 14.28 15.90
N ILE A 173 11.89 14.10 16.26
CA ILE A 173 12.55 12.79 16.21
C ILE A 173 11.80 11.77 17.08
N ALA A 174 11.42 12.15 18.31
CA ALA A 174 10.65 11.29 19.19
C ALA A 174 9.27 10.96 18.62
N ALA A 175 8.58 11.94 18.02
CA ALA A 175 7.28 11.73 17.38
C ALA A 175 7.36 10.79 16.16
N VAL A 176 8.39 10.93 15.32
CA VAL A 176 8.63 10.02 14.18
C VAL A 176 8.98 8.63 14.69
N ALA A 177 9.81 8.50 15.72
CA ALA A 177 10.17 7.21 16.30
C ALA A 177 8.95 6.49 16.90
N SER A 178 8.07 7.22 17.60
CA SER A 178 6.83 6.65 18.15
C SER A 178 5.89 6.16 17.05
N PHE A 179 5.73 6.94 15.99
CA PHE A 179 4.96 6.54 14.82
C PHE A 179 5.54 5.29 14.16
N GLY A 180 6.85 5.26 13.94
CA GLY A 180 7.55 4.12 13.38
C GLY A 180 7.39 2.84 14.21
N ALA A 181 7.56 2.95 15.53
CA ALA A 181 7.37 1.82 16.43
C ALA A 181 5.93 1.26 16.36
N ALA A 182 4.93 2.14 16.36
CA ALA A 182 3.53 1.74 16.26
C ALA A 182 3.23 1.04 14.91
N TYR A 183 3.72 1.59 13.80
CA TYR A 183 3.54 0.97 12.48
C TYR A 183 4.26 -0.37 12.36
N MET A 184 5.45 -0.50 12.90
CA MET A 184 6.18 -1.77 12.87
C MET A 184 5.50 -2.87 13.69
N MET A 185 4.57 -2.54 14.60
CA MET A 185 3.70 -3.52 15.25
C MET A 185 2.77 -4.22 14.25
N VAL A 186 2.37 -3.56 13.18
CA VAL A 186 1.57 -4.14 12.09
C VAL A 186 2.34 -5.28 11.41
N VAL A 187 3.66 -5.20 11.34
CA VAL A 187 4.53 -6.26 10.80
C VAL A 187 4.40 -7.59 11.56
N LEU A 188 3.95 -7.57 12.80
CA LEU A 188 3.69 -8.80 13.57
C LEU A 188 2.40 -9.49 13.12
N ILE A 189 1.46 -8.75 12.55
CA ILE A 189 0.11 -9.22 12.20
C ILE A 189 -0.03 -9.44 10.70
N GLU A 190 0.45 -8.52 9.88
CA GLU A 190 0.25 -8.54 8.43
C GLU A 190 0.79 -9.81 7.76
N PRO A 191 2.00 -10.34 8.06
CA PRO A 191 2.47 -11.59 7.48
C PRO A 191 1.58 -12.79 7.81
N LEU A 192 0.99 -12.82 9.01
CA LEU A 192 0.04 -13.86 9.40
C LEU A 192 -1.27 -13.71 8.62
N ALA A 193 -1.73 -12.48 8.42
CA ALA A 193 -2.90 -12.19 7.60
C ALA A 193 -2.65 -12.58 6.13
N ASP A 194 -1.49 -12.25 5.58
CA ASP A 194 -1.09 -12.66 4.23
C ASP A 194 -1.12 -14.19 4.08
N LEU A 195 -0.50 -14.91 5.01
CA LEU A 195 -0.46 -16.37 4.95
C LEU A 195 -1.85 -16.99 5.13
N ALA A 196 -2.68 -16.43 6.02
CA ALA A 196 -4.06 -16.90 6.20
C ALA A 196 -4.90 -16.68 4.94
N VAL A 197 -4.77 -15.50 4.30
CA VAL A 197 -5.45 -15.17 3.04
C VAL A 197 -4.96 -16.06 1.91
N LEU A 198 -3.65 -16.30 1.80
CA LEU A 198 -3.08 -17.18 0.78
C LEU A 198 -3.49 -18.65 0.99
N ALA A 199 -3.56 -19.11 2.23
CA ALA A 199 -4.08 -20.44 2.55
C ALA A 199 -5.55 -20.58 2.16
N ALA A 200 -6.38 -19.57 2.45
CA ALA A 200 -7.77 -19.53 2.02
C ALA A 200 -7.88 -19.53 0.49
N ALA A 201 -7.07 -18.73 -0.20
CA ALA A 201 -7.04 -18.69 -1.67
C ALA A 201 -6.63 -20.05 -2.28
N LYS A 202 -5.69 -20.74 -1.65
CA LYS A 202 -5.28 -22.09 -2.07
C LYS A 202 -6.41 -23.11 -1.90
N SER A 203 -7.15 -23.02 -0.78
CA SER A 203 -8.29 -23.90 -0.49
C SER A 203 -9.51 -23.61 -1.35
N LEU A 204 -9.70 -22.33 -1.76
CA LEU A 204 -10.82 -21.85 -2.57
C LEU A 204 -10.40 -21.59 -4.02
N ARG A 205 -9.55 -22.43 -4.58
CA ARG A 205 -8.94 -22.23 -5.88
C ARG A 205 -9.94 -21.98 -7.01
N ASP A 206 -11.09 -22.63 -6.98
CA ASP A 206 -12.14 -22.47 -8.00
C ASP A 206 -12.72 -21.06 -8.02
N LEU A 207 -12.75 -20.37 -6.87
CA LEU A 207 -13.21 -19.00 -6.73
C LEU A 207 -12.08 -18.00 -6.99
N THR A 208 -10.91 -18.22 -6.41
CA THR A 208 -9.77 -17.30 -6.48
C THR A 208 -8.90 -17.49 -7.72
N GLY A 209 -9.09 -18.59 -8.48
CA GLY A 209 -8.46 -18.82 -9.77
C GLY A 209 -9.08 -18.04 -10.93
N THR A 210 -10.07 -17.18 -10.67
CA THR A 210 -10.71 -16.32 -11.66
C THR A 210 -9.84 -15.11 -12.00
N ARG A 211 -10.17 -14.43 -13.11
CA ARG A 211 -9.45 -13.22 -13.53
C ARG A 211 -9.58 -12.01 -12.56
N LEU A 212 -10.44 -12.12 -11.55
CA LEU A 212 -10.57 -11.10 -10.50
C LEU A 212 -9.30 -11.00 -9.64
N PHE A 213 -8.55 -12.10 -9.52
CA PHE A 213 -7.32 -12.17 -8.73
C PHE A 213 -6.08 -12.16 -9.61
N GLU A 214 -4.93 -11.83 -9.00
CA GLU A 214 -3.63 -11.87 -9.66
C GLU A 214 -3.35 -13.28 -10.20
N GLN A 215 -2.95 -13.36 -11.46
CA GLN A 215 -2.73 -14.64 -12.12
C GLN A 215 -1.66 -15.48 -11.43
N ARG A 216 -0.61 -14.82 -10.94
CA ARG A 216 0.48 -15.48 -10.21
C ARG A 216 0.06 -15.98 -8.81
N LEU A 217 -1.16 -15.65 -8.35
CA LEU A 217 -1.66 -16.19 -7.08
C LEU A 217 -1.60 -17.72 -7.06
N HIS A 218 -1.99 -18.38 -8.16
CA HIS A 218 -2.05 -19.83 -8.28
C HIS A 218 -1.07 -20.44 -9.30
N ARG A 219 -0.36 -19.62 -10.03
CA ARG A 219 0.56 -20.06 -11.09
C ARG A 219 1.93 -19.46 -10.90
N ALA A 220 2.94 -20.23 -11.25
CA ALA A 220 4.29 -19.71 -11.39
C ALA A 220 4.36 -18.69 -12.56
N ALA A 221 5.33 -17.80 -12.49
CA ALA A 221 5.56 -16.80 -13.53
C ALA A 221 6.15 -17.42 -14.79
#